data_760f82336c51829ebf452c3b6eba7385
#
_entry.id   760f82336c51829ebf452c3b6eba7385
#
_cell.length_a   1.000
_cell.length_b   1.000
_cell.length_c   1.000
_cell.angle_alpha   90.00
_cell.angle_beta   90.00
_cell.angle_gamma   90.00
#
_symmetry.space_group_name_H-M   'P 1'
#
loop_
_entity.id
_entity.type
_entity.pdbx_description
1 polymer ?
#
loop_
_entity_poly.entity_id
_entity_poly.type
_entity_poly.pdbx_seq_one_letter_code
_entity_poly.pdbx_strand_id
1 'polypeptide(L)'
;MNLGRLVFAQITQHLPLTTFRRCVARYRGGHKVKNFSCLDQYLCMAFAQLTYRESLRDIEACLRAQAGKLYHMGIKSRVSRSTLADANESRDWRIYADFAQSLIAIARRLYAAEPFGVDLKDTVYALDASTIDLCLSVFPWAPFRSTQAAIKLHTLLDLRGNIPSFIHISDVERLYQLHEAKSFFVTRAKSNLKAQRRYSHPVDRTTGLICDQTIVLTGFYSKQDFDTPLRRVRFKDPTSGKRLVFLTNNFTLPAFTITELYRCRWQVELFFKWIKQHLRIKVFFGTSENAVKTQIWIAVSVYVLVAIVKKRLNLSASLYEMLQILSLTMFERIPLDQLLNNIIADNIQAFSPNQLNLFN
;
A
#
# COMPACT_ATOMS: atom_id res chain seq x y z
N MET A 1 14.55 5.09 -26.67
CA MET A 1 13.29 5.87 -26.79
C MET A 1 12.17 4.95 -27.23
N ASN A 2 11.06 4.88 -26.47
CA ASN A 2 9.90 4.04 -26.81
C ASN A 2 8.87 4.79 -27.68
N LEU A 3 9.34 5.57 -28.65
CA LEU A 3 8.50 6.28 -29.62
C LEU A 3 7.56 5.27 -30.31
N GLY A 4 6.24 5.41 -30.07
CA GLY A 4 5.22 4.57 -30.68
C GLY A 4 4.56 3.52 -29.78
N ARG A 5 5.04 3.28 -28.55
CA ARG A 5 4.36 2.42 -27.56
C ARG A 5 3.37 3.22 -26.74
N LEU A 6 2.21 2.63 -26.45
CA LEU A 6 1.23 3.21 -25.53
C LEU A 6 1.83 3.37 -24.13
N VAL A 7 1.45 4.41 -23.40
CA VAL A 7 1.85 4.63 -22.00
C VAL A 7 1.54 3.39 -21.16
N PHE A 8 0.37 2.77 -21.33
CA PHE A 8 0.02 1.52 -20.66
C PHE A 8 1.04 0.40 -20.93
N ALA A 9 1.46 0.23 -22.17
CA ALA A 9 2.46 -0.78 -22.56
C ALA A 9 3.84 -0.47 -21.98
N GLN A 10 4.21 0.80 -21.87
CA GLN A 10 5.46 1.23 -21.25
C GLN A 10 5.48 0.93 -19.75
N ILE A 11 4.36 1.03 -19.04
CA ILE A 11 4.25 0.64 -17.63
C ILE A 11 4.34 -0.88 -17.51
N THR A 12 3.52 -1.59 -18.27
CA THR A 12 3.38 -3.05 -18.16
C THR A 12 4.58 -3.84 -18.66
N GLN A 13 5.48 -3.24 -19.45
CA GLN A 13 6.76 -3.88 -19.83
C GLN A 13 7.67 -4.17 -18.64
N HIS A 14 7.46 -3.50 -17.50
CA HIS A 14 8.22 -3.74 -16.27
C HIS A 14 7.72 -4.96 -15.47
N LEU A 15 6.63 -5.60 -15.90
CA LEU A 15 6.12 -6.83 -15.29
C LEU A 15 7.05 -8.03 -15.56
N PRO A 16 7.41 -8.82 -14.56
CA PRO A 16 8.20 -10.04 -14.73
C PRO A 16 7.31 -11.17 -15.25
N LEU A 17 7.00 -11.18 -16.56
CA LEU A 17 6.05 -12.09 -17.18
C LEU A 17 6.39 -13.56 -17.00
N THR A 18 7.68 -13.93 -16.93
CA THR A 18 8.10 -15.30 -16.63
C THR A 18 7.63 -15.73 -15.23
N THR A 19 7.76 -14.84 -14.24
CA THR A 19 7.27 -15.10 -12.88
C THR A 19 5.74 -15.18 -12.86
N PHE A 20 5.05 -14.29 -13.58
CA PHE A 20 3.60 -14.36 -13.71
C PHE A 20 3.13 -15.72 -14.25
N ARG A 21 3.75 -16.19 -15.35
CA ARG A 21 3.43 -17.51 -15.92
C ARG A 21 3.64 -18.65 -14.93
N ARG A 22 4.69 -18.57 -14.09
CA ARG A 22 4.92 -19.58 -13.01
C ARG A 22 3.80 -19.54 -11.96
N CYS A 23 3.32 -18.35 -11.57
CA CYS A 23 2.18 -18.23 -10.66
C CYS A 23 0.91 -18.83 -11.28
N VAL A 24 0.63 -18.53 -12.55
CA VAL A 24 -0.51 -19.11 -13.28
C VAL A 24 -0.42 -20.64 -13.32
N ALA A 25 0.74 -21.20 -13.63
CA ALA A 25 0.95 -22.64 -13.69
C ALA A 25 0.76 -23.31 -12.33
N ARG A 26 1.28 -22.72 -11.23
CA ARG A 26 1.16 -23.23 -9.85
C ARG A 26 -0.30 -23.48 -9.46
N TYR A 27 -1.20 -22.58 -9.82
CA TYR A 27 -2.62 -22.63 -9.45
C TYR A 27 -3.51 -23.09 -10.62
N ARG A 28 -2.94 -23.69 -11.65
CA ARG A 28 -3.66 -24.19 -12.83
C ARG A 28 -4.58 -23.16 -13.50
N GLY A 29 -4.22 -21.86 -13.41
CA GLY A 29 -5.04 -20.77 -13.94
C GLY A 29 -5.20 -20.78 -15.47
N GLY A 30 -4.42 -21.57 -16.20
CA GLY A 30 -4.57 -21.83 -17.63
C GLY A 30 -5.50 -23.00 -17.99
N HIS A 31 -6.02 -23.76 -16.99
CA HIS A 31 -6.86 -24.91 -17.26
C HIS A 31 -8.20 -24.49 -17.89
N LYS A 32 -8.57 -25.13 -19.00
CA LYS A 32 -9.80 -24.86 -19.78
C LYS A 32 -9.93 -23.42 -20.31
N VAL A 33 -8.85 -22.63 -20.29
CA VAL A 33 -8.86 -21.25 -20.83
C VAL A 33 -8.68 -21.32 -22.36
N LYS A 34 -9.68 -20.82 -23.11
CA LYS A 34 -9.65 -20.80 -24.59
C LYS A 34 -9.05 -19.48 -25.11
N ASN A 35 -9.64 -18.35 -24.76
CA ASN A 35 -9.33 -17.05 -25.38
C ASN A 35 -8.88 -15.98 -24.40
N PHE A 36 -9.46 -15.91 -23.17
CA PHE A 36 -9.19 -14.87 -22.20
C PHE A 36 -8.25 -15.40 -21.11
N SER A 37 -6.96 -15.09 -21.22
CA SER A 37 -5.93 -15.59 -20.30
C SER A 37 -5.95 -14.90 -18.93
N CYS A 38 -5.23 -15.46 -17.93
CA CYS A 38 -5.01 -14.79 -16.65
C CYS A 38 -4.25 -13.45 -16.83
N LEU A 39 -3.41 -13.34 -17.86
CA LEU A 39 -2.72 -12.10 -18.17
C LEU A 39 -3.68 -11.06 -18.75
N ASP A 40 -4.62 -11.46 -19.62
CA ASP A 40 -5.65 -10.54 -20.14
C ASP A 40 -6.51 -10.01 -18.98
N GLN A 41 -6.92 -10.88 -18.03
CA GLN A 41 -7.62 -10.47 -16.82
C GLN A 41 -6.80 -9.47 -16.00
N TYR A 42 -5.52 -9.79 -15.73
CA TYR A 42 -4.62 -8.90 -14.99
C TYR A 42 -4.50 -7.54 -15.66
N LEU A 43 -4.27 -7.49 -16.98
CA LEU A 43 -4.12 -6.24 -17.73
C LEU A 43 -5.41 -5.42 -17.75
N CYS A 44 -6.58 -6.06 -17.92
CA CYS A 44 -7.88 -5.37 -17.84
C CYS A 44 -8.12 -4.77 -16.46
N MET A 45 -7.84 -5.52 -15.40
CA MET A 45 -7.99 -5.06 -14.03
C MET A 45 -6.95 -3.98 -13.67
N ALA A 46 -5.70 -4.12 -14.13
CA ALA A 46 -4.66 -3.10 -13.97
C ALA A 46 -5.04 -1.79 -14.68
N PHE A 47 -5.58 -1.88 -15.91
CA PHE A 47 -6.14 -0.73 -16.61
C PHE A 47 -7.24 -0.06 -15.78
N ALA A 48 -8.18 -0.85 -15.24
CA ALA A 48 -9.27 -0.34 -14.41
C ALA A 48 -8.75 0.42 -13.17
N GLN A 49 -7.73 -0.12 -12.50
CA GLN A 49 -7.11 0.52 -11.34
C GLN A 49 -6.41 1.83 -11.72
N LEU A 50 -5.62 1.82 -12.78
CA LEU A 50 -4.87 2.99 -13.24
C LEU A 50 -5.75 4.11 -13.81
N THR A 51 -6.96 3.79 -14.30
CA THR A 51 -7.89 4.76 -14.91
C THR A 51 -9.16 4.99 -14.09
N TYR A 52 -9.17 4.53 -12.85
CA TYR A 52 -10.28 4.76 -11.90
C TYR A 52 -11.65 4.26 -12.36
N ARG A 53 -11.68 3.09 -13.04
CA ARG A 53 -12.97 2.50 -13.48
C ARG A 53 -13.76 2.00 -12.28
N GLU A 54 -15.08 2.19 -12.32
CA GLU A 54 -15.97 1.93 -11.18
C GLU A 54 -16.75 0.62 -11.30
N SER A 55 -16.82 0.06 -12.50
CA SER A 55 -17.58 -1.18 -12.75
C SER A 55 -17.00 -1.99 -13.91
N LEU A 56 -17.36 -3.28 -13.96
CA LEU A 56 -17.00 -4.13 -15.10
C LEU A 56 -17.63 -3.62 -16.43
N ARG A 57 -18.79 -2.95 -16.37
CA ARG A 57 -19.40 -2.32 -17.54
C ARG A 57 -18.59 -1.15 -18.05
N ASP A 58 -18.06 -0.35 -17.14
CA ASP A 58 -17.19 0.78 -17.46
C ASP A 58 -15.88 0.30 -18.08
N ILE A 59 -15.26 -0.76 -17.51
CA ILE A 59 -14.08 -1.39 -18.09
C ILE A 59 -14.35 -1.88 -19.52
N GLU A 60 -15.45 -2.62 -19.73
CA GLU A 60 -15.85 -3.11 -21.05
C GLU A 60 -16.06 -1.96 -22.03
N ALA A 61 -16.82 -0.93 -21.65
CA ALA A 61 -17.11 0.21 -22.50
C ALA A 61 -15.84 0.95 -22.94
N CYS A 62 -14.95 1.25 -22.00
CA CYS A 62 -13.68 1.94 -22.27
C CYS A 62 -12.75 1.11 -23.17
N LEU A 63 -12.56 -0.18 -22.87
CA LEU A 63 -11.72 -1.05 -23.68
C LEU A 63 -12.32 -1.30 -25.07
N ARG A 64 -13.63 -1.40 -25.19
CA ARG A 64 -14.32 -1.54 -26.48
C ARG A 64 -14.17 -0.28 -27.35
N ALA A 65 -14.26 0.91 -26.76
CA ALA A 65 -14.01 2.17 -27.47
C ALA A 65 -12.58 2.26 -28.04
N GLN A 66 -11.65 1.52 -27.46
CA GLN A 66 -10.25 1.48 -27.86
C GLN A 66 -9.83 0.12 -28.46
N ALA A 67 -10.77 -0.59 -29.11
CA ALA A 67 -10.57 -1.96 -29.62
C ALA A 67 -9.32 -2.10 -30.50
N GLY A 68 -9.03 -1.13 -31.35
CA GLY A 68 -7.82 -1.10 -32.19
C GLY A 68 -6.50 -0.96 -31.44
N LYS A 69 -6.54 -0.58 -30.15
CA LYS A 69 -5.35 -0.41 -29.32
C LYS A 69 -5.11 -1.58 -28.35
N LEU A 70 -6.08 -2.50 -28.19
CA LEU A 70 -5.98 -3.60 -27.21
C LEU A 70 -4.74 -4.47 -27.42
N TYR A 71 -4.43 -4.79 -28.68
CA TYR A 71 -3.22 -5.53 -29.04
C TYR A 71 -1.95 -4.84 -28.53
N HIS A 72 -1.87 -3.52 -28.70
CA HIS A 72 -0.75 -2.71 -28.23
C HIS A 72 -0.69 -2.60 -26.70
N MET A 73 -1.80 -2.87 -25.99
CA MET A 73 -1.85 -3.00 -24.54
C MET A 73 -1.47 -4.40 -24.04
N GLY A 74 -1.24 -5.35 -24.94
CA GLY A 74 -0.98 -6.74 -24.60
C GLY A 74 -2.23 -7.57 -24.35
N ILE A 75 -3.44 -7.02 -24.57
CA ILE A 75 -4.74 -7.70 -24.44
C ILE A 75 -5.07 -8.34 -25.78
N LYS A 76 -5.12 -9.67 -25.82
CA LYS A 76 -5.24 -10.41 -27.07
C LYS A 76 -6.67 -10.65 -27.53
N SER A 77 -7.62 -10.58 -26.63
CA SER A 77 -9.01 -10.92 -26.92
C SER A 77 -9.97 -9.77 -26.64
N ARG A 78 -11.13 -9.82 -27.27
CA ARG A 78 -12.22 -8.91 -26.93
C ARG A 78 -12.62 -9.11 -25.46
N VAL A 79 -12.72 -8.02 -24.74
CA VAL A 79 -13.11 -8.03 -23.33
C VAL A 79 -14.61 -7.82 -23.21
N SER A 80 -15.32 -8.77 -22.58
CA SER A 80 -16.70 -8.60 -22.18
C SER A 80 -16.83 -8.60 -20.67
N ARG A 81 -17.85 -7.91 -20.17
CA ARG A 81 -18.17 -7.85 -18.74
C ARG A 81 -18.35 -9.24 -18.13
N SER A 82 -19.11 -10.13 -18.82
CA SER A 82 -19.37 -11.49 -18.35
C SER A 82 -18.06 -12.29 -18.24
N THR A 83 -17.23 -12.28 -19.30
CA THR A 83 -15.94 -12.99 -19.29
C THR A 83 -15.02 -12.50 -18.17
N LEU A 84 -15.00 -11.20 -17.90
CA LEU A 84 -14.19 -10.63 -16.82
C LEU A 84 -14.75 -10.98 -15.43
N ALA A 85 -16.09 -10.99 -15.29
CA ALA A 85 -16.76 -11.44 -14.07
C ALA A 85 -16.46 -12.92 -13.77
N ASP A 86 -16.67 -13.80 -14.75
CA ASP A 86 -16.40 -15.25 -14.64
C ASP A 86 -14.93 -15.52 -14.29
N ALA A 87 -14.01 -14.74 -14.88
CA ALA A 87 -12.60 -14.85 -14.56
C ALA A 87 -12.29 -14.42 -13.11
N ASN A 88 -12.92 -13.38 -12.60
CA ASN A 88 -12.75 -12.94 -11.21
C ASN A 88 -13.35 -13.95 -10.21
N GLU A 89 -14.42 -14.65 -10.57
CA GLU A 89 -15.06 -15.65 -9.72
C GLU A 89 -14.29 -16.99 -9.71
N SER A 90 -13.85 -17.46 -10.86
CA SER A 90 -13.38 -18.82 -11.03
C SER A 90 -11.85 -19.00 -10.92
N ARG A 91 -11.07 -17.97 -11.22
CA ARG A 91 -9.60 -18.05 -11.19
C ARG A 91 -9.07 -17.80 -9.79
N ASP A 92 -8.18 -18.66 -9.35
CA ASP A 92 -7.61 -18.61 -8.01
C ASP A 92 -6.90 -17.26 -7.74
N TRP A 93 -7.37 -16.52 -6.75
CA TRP A 93 -6.81 -15.25 -6.33
C TRP A 93 -5.33 -15.31 -5.93
N ARG A 94 -4.84 -16.50 -5.51
CA ARG A 94 -3.44 -16.72 -5.11
C ARG A 94 -2.46 -16.51 -6.27
N ILE A 95 -2.90 -16.64 -7.52
CA ILE A 95 -2.11 -16.29 -8.71
C ILE A 95 -1.61 -14.84 -8.59
N TYR A 96 -2.53 -13.93 -8.26
CA TYR A 96 -2.25 -12.49 -8.18
C TYR A 96 -1.56 -12.11 -6.87
N ALA A 97 -1.82 -12.85 -5.79
CA ALA A 97 -1.13 -12.69 -4.51
C ALA A 97 0.36 -13.03 -4.64
N ASP A 98 0.69 -14.22 -5.15
CA ASP A 98 2.09 -14.63 -5.35
C ASP A 98 2.82 -13.71 -6.33
N PHE A 99 2.10 -13.25 -7.36
CA PHE A 99 2.65 -12.30 -8.31
C PHE A 99 2.94 -10.94 -7.66
N ALA A 100 2.01 -10.42 -6.85
CA ALA A 100 2.22 -9.18 -6.10
C ALA A 100 3.43 -9.31 -5.14
N GLN A 101 3.59 -10.44 -4.45
CA GLN A 101 4.75 -10.70 -3.60
C GLN A 101 6.06 -10.67 -4.39
N SER A 102 6.07 -11.15 -5.63
CA SER A 102 7.26 -11.08 -6.49
C SER A 102 7.61 -9.63 -6.88
N LEU A 103 6.60 -8.79 -7.16
CA LEU A 103 6.80 -7.37 -7.43
C LEU A 103 7.29 -6.62 -6.18
N ILE A 104 6.72 -6.94 -5.01
CA ILE A 104 7.15 -6.40 -3.72
C ILE A 104 8.64 -6.70 -3.49
N ALA A 105 9.08 -7.93 -3.76
CA ALA A 105 10.49 -8.29 -3.61
C ALA A 105 11.42 -7.50 -4.56
N ILE A 106 10.96 -7.18 -5.76
CA ILE A 106 11.69 -6.31 -6.72
C ILE A 106 11.75 -4.87 -6.19
N ALA A 107 10.61 -4.33 -5.79
CA ALA A 107 10.51 -2.95 -5.29
C ALA A 107 11.37 -2.73 -4.06
N ARG A 108 11.31 -3.63 -3.07
CA ARG A 108 12.14 -3.54 -1.84
C ARG A 108 13.63 -3.45 -2.15
N ARG A 109 14.12 -4.23 -3.13
CA ARG A 109 15.53 -4.13 -3.55
C ARG A 109 15.86 -2.78 -4.18
N LEU A 110 14.96 -2.22 -5.00
CA LEU A 110 15.14 -0.92 -5.64
C LEU A 110 15.14 0.24 -4.64
N TYR A 111 14.39 0.11 -3.54
CA TYR A 111 14.25 1.14 -2.50
C TYR A 111 15.13 0.89 -1.27
N ALA A 112 15.99 -0.12 -1.26
CA ALA A 112 16.76 -0.52 -0.08
C ALA A 112 17.63 0.62 0.51
N ALA A 113 18.13 1.52 -0.33
CA ALA A 113 18.94 2.66 0.07
C ALA A 113 18.16 3.98 0.24
N GLU A 114 16.82 3.94 0.11
CA GLU A 114 16.01 5.16 0.18
C GLU A 114 15.93 5.67 1.61
N PRO A 115 16.14 6.98 1.86
CA PRO A 115 15.97 7.58 3.18
C PRO A 115 14.47 7.61 3.54
N PHE A 116 14.15 7.42 4.82
CA PHE A 116 12.78 7.50 5.34
C PHE A 116 12.60 8.56 6.45
N GLY A 117 13.56 9.49 6.56
CA GLY A 117 13.48 10.64 7.46
C GLY A 117 14.05 10.38 8.87
N VAL A 118 14.55 9.18 9.15
CA VAL A 118 15.27 8.85 10.39
C VAL A 118 16.58 8.19 10.00
N ASP A 119 17.69 8.63 10.61
CA ASP A 119 19.02 8.04 10.35
C ASP A 119 19.18 6.72 11.12
N LEU A 120 18.83 5.64 10.44
CA LEU A 120 18.98 4.27 10.96
C LEU A 120 19.44 3.33 9.85
N LYS A 121 20.39 2.46 10.20
CA LYS A 121 20.90 1.42 9.29
C LYS A 121 19.90 0.28 9.11
N ASP A 122 19.16 -0.05 10.16
CA ASP A 122 18.20 -1.15 10.17
C ASP A 122 16.95 -0.84 9.36
N THR A 123 16.29 -1.90 8.88
CA THR A 123 15.01 -1.76 8.20
C THR A 123 13.91 -1.49 9.22
N VAL A 124 13.11 -0.47 8.95
CA VAL A 124 11.98 -0.07 9.80
C VAL A 124 10.68 -0.35 9.08
N TYR A 125 9.77 -1.00 9.77
CA TYR A 125 8.44 -1.32 9.27
C TYR A 125 7.36 -0.60 10.07
N ALA A 126 6.35 -0.09 9.38
CA ALA A 126 5.10 0.35 10.00
C ALA A 126 4.05 -0.78 9.86
N LEU A 127 3.54 -1.24 11.00
CA LEU A 127 2.44 -2.21 11.05
C LEU A 127 1.15 -1.49 11.41
N ASP A 128 0.14 -1.63 10.56
CA ASP A 128 -1.20 -1.13 10.83
C ASP A 128 -2.25 -1.96 10.08
N ALA A 129 -3.52 -1.71 10.38
CA ALA A 129 -4.63 -2.37 9.73
C ALA A 129 -5.70 -1.36 9.33
N SER A 130 -6.29 -1.56 8.17
CA SER A 130 -7.41 -0.77 7.69
C SER A 130 -8.61 -1.63 7.40
N THR A 131 -9.80 -1.15 7.77
CA THR A 131 -11.07 -1.82 7.50
C THR A 131 -11.67 -1.29 6.21
N ILE A 132 -12.15 -2.18 5.36
CA ILE A 132 -12.94 -1.87 4.17
C ILE A 132 -14.35 -2.36 4.46
N ASP A 133 -15.26 -1.42 4.67
CA ASP A 133 -16.65 -1.73 4.99
C ASP A 133 -17.38 -2.31 3.78
N LEU A 134 -18.19 -3.32 4.01
CA LEU A 134 -18.97 -4.05 3.03
C LEU A 134 -20.45 -4.08 3.44
N CYS A 135 -21.34 -4.22 2.47
CA CYS A 135 -22.74 -4.46 2.72
C CYS A 135 -22.97 -5.95 3.06
N LEU A 136 -23.44 -6.27 4.26
CA LEU A 136 -23.62 -7.65 4.73
C LEU A 136 -24.55 -8.48 3.83
N SER A 137 -25.60 -7.87 3.26
CA SER A 137 -26.52 -8.55 2.35
C SER A 137 -25.89 -8.95 1.02
N VAL A 138 -24.82 -8.25 0.62
CA VAL A 138 -24.09 -8.51 -0.64
C VAL A 138 -22.87 -9.39 -0.41
N PHE A 139 -22.25 -9.31 0.77
CA PHE A 139 -21.02 -10.02 1.15
C PHE A 139 -21.21 -10.85 2.43
N PRO A 140 -22.11 -11.85 2.44
CA PRO A 140 -22.44 -12.63 3.65
C PRO A 140 -21.28 -13.47 4.18
N TRP A 141 -20.25 -13.71 3.39
CA TRP A 141 -19.04 -14.44 3.76
C TRP A 141 -18.04 -13.63 4.59
N ALA A 142 -18.21 -12.29 4.70
CA ALA A 142 -17.29 -11.41 5.39
C ALA A 142 -17.92 -10.77 6.66
N PRO A 143 -18.50 -11.55 7.61
CA PRO A 143 -19.10 -10.99 8.81
C PRO A 143 -18.02 -10.34 9.68
N PHE A 144 -18.24 -9.09 10.09
CA PHE A 144 -17.34 -8.34 10.97
C PHE A 144 -17.97 -8.04 12.32
N ARG A 145 -19.28 -7.75 12.31
CA ARG A 145 -20.14 -7.58 13.48
C ARG A 145 -21.53 -8.11 13.14
N SER A 146 -22.41 -8.19 14.14
CA SER A 146 -23.78 -8.72 13.95
C SER A 146 -24.54 -8.07 12.79
N THR A 147 -24.26 -6.80 12.48
CA THR A 147 -24.96 -6.01 11.45
C THR A 147 -24.08 -5.49 10.33
N GLN A 148 -22.78 -5.84 10.33
CA GLN A 148 -21.81 -5.28 9.39
C GLN A 148 -20.92 -6.37 8.80
N ALA A 149 -20.63 -6.25 7.52
CA ALA A 149 -19.56 -6.98 6.86
C ALA A 149 -18.37 -6.05 6.63
N ALA A 150 -17.17 -6.58 6.73
CA ALA A 150 -15.95 -5.84 6.44
C ALA A 150 -14.76 -6.76 6.19
N ILE A 151 -13.81 -6.28 5.42
CA ILE A 151 -12.50 -6.90 5.27
C ILE A 151 -11.47 -6.07 6.02
N LYS A 152 -10.64 -6.73 6.81
CA LYS A 152 -9.52 -6.09 7.49
C LYS A 152 -8.24 -6.38 6.74
N LEU A 153 -7.58 -5.31 6.30
CA LEU A 153 -6.33 -5.35 5.57
C LEU A 153 -5.18 -5.00 6.53
N HIS A 154 -4.45 -6.01 6.98
CA HIS A 154 -3.25 -5.83 7.79
C HIS A 154 -2.05 -5.66 6.88
N THR A 155 -1.27 -4.60 7.09
CA THR A 155 -0.11 -4.31 6.26
C THR A 155 1.11 -4.03 7.11
N LEU A 156 2.20 -4.70 6.76
CA LEU A 156 3.55 -4.37 7.20
C LEU A 156 4.22 -3.58 6.08
N LEU A 157 4.38 -2.28 6.28
CA LEU A 157 4.94 -1.36 5.30
C LEU A 157 6.42 -1.14 5.58
N ASP A 158 7.30 -1.42 4.62
CA ASP A 158 8.69 -1.01 4.65
C ASP A 158 8.76 0.50 4.44
N LEU A 159 9.27 1.24 5.41
CA LEU A 159 9.32 2.71 5.35
C LEU A 159 10.32 3.22 4.31
N ARG A 160 11.23 2.37 3.84
CA ARG A 160 12.08 2.68 2.68
C ARG A 160 11.24 2.56 1.40
N GLY A 161 10.82 3.70 0.89
CA GLY A 161 9.99 3.79 -0.31
C GLY A 161 8.52 3.42 -0.12
N ASN A 162 8.05 3.20 1.11
CA ASN A 162 6.67 2.87 1.45
C ASN A 162 6.14 1.63 0.71
N ILE A 163 6.97 0.59 0.65
CA ILE A 163 6.63 -0.67 -0.04
C ILE A 163 5.98 -1.64 0.94
N PRO A 164 4.77 -2.16 0.65
CA PRO A 164 4.14 -3.15 1.49
C PRO A 164 4.98 -4.45 1.47
N SER A 165 5.51 -4.86 2.62
CA SER A 165 6.32 -6.08 2.74
C SER A 165 5.48 -7.31 2.96
N PHE A 166 4.36 -7.13 3.64
CA PHE A 166 3.39 -8.16 3.95
C PHE A 166 1.99 -7.55 3.99
N ILE A 167 1.02 -8.24 3.38
CA ILE A 167 -0.39 -7.91 3.45
C ILE A 167 -1.14 -9.18 3.83
N HIS A 168 -1.90 -9.11 4.91
CA HIS A 168 -2.77 -10.20 5.36
C HIS A 168 -4.21 -9.73 5.43
N ILE A 169 -5.09 -10.53 4.87
CA ILE A 169 -6.53 -10.27 4.83
C ILE A 169 -7.15 -11.23 5.84
N SER A 170 -7.27 -10.86 7.11
CA SER A 170 -8.08 -11.48 8.18
C SER A 170 -7.67 -11.08 9.61
N ASP A 171 -8.19 -11.74 10.64
CA ASP A 171 -8.25 -11.35 12.06
C ASP A 171 -6.91 -11.20 12.81
N VAL A 172 -7.03 -10.50 13.95
CA VAL A 172 -5.95 -9.98 14.82
C VAL A 172 -5.45 -11.03 15.80
N GLU A 173 -4.14 -11.21 15.84
CA GLU A 173 -3.35 -11.39 17.07
C GLU A 173 -1.88 -11.20 16.74
N ARG A 174 -1.07 -10.37 17.56
CA ARG A 174 0.37 -10.68 17.69
C ARG A 174 1.40 -9.57 17.74
N LEU A 175 1.26 -8.64 18.67
CA LEU A 175 2.43 -7.82 19.10
C LEU A 175 3.46 -8.67 19.87
N TYR A 176 3.04 -9.74 20.54
CA TYR A 176 3.92 -10.64 21.32
C TYR A 176 4.88 -11.44 20.43
N GLN A 177 4.45 -11.88 19.26
CA GLN A 177 5.32 -12.62 18.33
C GLN A 177 6.45 -11.78 17.75
N LEU A 178 6.30 -10.47 17.68
CA LEU A 178 7.38 -9.56 17.26
C LEU A 178 8.50 -9.50 18.31
N HIS A 179 8.15 -9.59 19.59
CA HIS A 179 9.14 -9.62 20.67
C HIS A 179 9.94 -10.92 20.67
N GLU A 180 9.27 -12.05 20.54
CA GLU A 180 9.88 -13.38 20.41
C GLU A 180 10.82 -13.47 19.19
N ALA A 181 10.49 -12.79 18.08
CA ALA A 181 11.31 -12.70 16.87
C ALA A 181 12.52 -11.77 17.03
N LYS A 182 12.91 -11.34 18.26
CA LYS A 182 14.00 -10.38 18.55
C LYS A 182 13.86 -9.05 17.79
N SER A 183 12.64 -8.66 17.44
CA SER A 183 12.36 -7.41 16.75
C SER A 183 12.06 -6.30 17.76
N PHE A 184 12.55 -5.09 17.48
CA PHE A 184 12.16 -3.91 18.24
C PHE A 184 10.81 -3.39 17.75
N PHE A 185 10.04 -2.85 18.70
CA PHE A 185 8.77 -2.20 18.37
C PHE A 185 8.63 -0.83 19.03
N VAL A 186 7.85 0.05 18.41
CA VAL A 186 7.37 1.30 19.01
C VAL A 186 5.85 1.36 18.82
N THR A 187 5.11 1.48 19.91
CA THR A 187 3.65 1.55 19.88
C THR A 187 3.12 2.65 20.79
N ARG A 188 1.90 3.09 20.57
CA ARG A 188 1.22 4.04 21.47
C ARG A 188 0.64 3.30 22.65
N ALA A 189 0.93 3.79 23.87
CA ALA A 189 0.34 3.26 25.09
C ALA A 189 -1.18 3.53 25.13
N LYS A 190 -1.96 2.55 25.60
CA LYS A 190 -3.36 2.76 25.93
C LYS A 190 -3.47 3.67 27.15
N SER A 191 -4.55 4.47 27.23
CA SER A 191 -4.80 5.39 28.35
C SER A 191 -4.92 4.71 29.70
N ASN A 192 -5.41 3.47 29.71
CA ASN A 192 -5.63 2.64 30.92
C ASN A 192 -4.45 1.70 31.24
N LEU A 193 -3.26 1.93 30.65
CA LEU A 193 -2.09 1.10 30.93
C LEU A 193 -1.68 1.17 32.39
N LYS A 194 -1.71 0.03 33.09
CA LYS A 194 -1.21 -0.12 34.47
C LYS A 194 0.25 -0.52 34.44
N ALA A 195 1.15 0.36 34.94
CA ALA A 195 2.57 0.13 34.95
C ALA A 195 3.25 0.84 36.10
N GLN A 196 4.26 0.20 36.70
CA GLN A 196 5.11 0.76 37.72
C GLN A 196 6.43 1.24 37.09
N ARG A 197 6.82 2.48 37.43
CA ARG A 197 8.12 3.04 37.04
C ARG A 197 9.23 2.38 37.88
N ARG A 198 10.28 1.92 37.20
CA ARG A 198 11.50 1.41 37.82
C ARG A 198 12.61 2.43 37.81
N TYR A 199 12.84 3.10 36.67
CA TYR A 199 13.89 4.08 36.50
C TYR A 199 13.43 5.24 35.60
N SER A 200 14.04 6.43 35.76
CA SER A 200 13.84 7.59 34.88
C SER A 200 15.19 8.02 34.31
N HIS A 201 15.23 8.12 32.99
CA HIS A 201 16.39 8.62 32.26
C HIS A 201 16.29 10.13 32.07
N PRO A 202 17.41 10.86 32.03
CA PRO A 202 17.40 12.29 31.70
C PRO A 202 16.86 12.53 30.30
N VAL A 203 16.14 13.63 30.11
CA VAL A 203 15.56 14.03 28.82
C VAL A 203 15.83 15.50 28.55
N ASP A 204 16.09 15.82 27.29
CA ASP A 204 16.11 17.18 26.81
C ASP A 204 14.65 17.64 26.54
N ARG A 205 14.15 18.53 27.40
CA ARG A 205 12.78 19.04 27.29
C ARG A 205 12.59 20.03 26.15
N THR A 206 13.65 20.59 25.61
CA THR A 206 13.59 21.51 24.46
C THR A 206 13.10 20.78 23.19
N THR A 207 13.33 19.49 23.10
CA THR A 207 12.87 18.62 22.01
C THR A 207 11.39 18.24 22.06
N GLY A 208 10.66 18.64 23.14
CA GLY A 208 9.30 18.22 23.41
C GLY A 208 9.18 16.92 24.21
N LEU A 209 10.29 16.29 24.58
CA LEU A 209 10.29 15.12 25.47
C LEU A 209 9.87 15.52 26.87
N ILE A 210 8.92 14.78 27.46
CA ILE A 210 8.43 15.00 28.84
C ILE A 210 9.14 14.07 29.79
N CYS A 211 9.27 12.79 29.47
CA CYS A 211 10.02 11.80 30.24
C CYS A 211 10.41 10.59 29.40
N ASP A 212 11.45 9.91 29.85
CA ASP A 212 11.93 8.62 29.37
C ASP A 212 12.12 7.70 30.57
N GLN A 213 11.44 6.58 30.63
CA GLN A 213 11.32 5.75 31.82
C GLN A 213 11.35 4.27 31.49
N THR A 214 12.06 3.51 32.31
CA THR A 214 11.92 2.05 32.39
C THR A 214 10.74 1.73 33.27
N ILE A 215 9.81 0.93 32.78
CA ILE A 215 8.57 0.51 33.45
C ILE A 215 8.41 -1.00 33.42
N VAL A 216 7.61 -1.52 34.37
CA VAL A 216 7.14 -2.91 34.37
C VAL A 216 5.62 -2.87 34.38
N LEU A 217 4.98 -3.71 33.59
CA LEU A 217 3.53 -3.81 33.52
C LEU A 217 2.98 -4.50 34.78
N THR A 218 1.90 -3.94 35.33
CA THR A 218 1.30 -4.43 36.60
C THR A 218 -0.14 -4.93 36.42
N GLY A 219 -0.74 -4.75 35.23
CA GLY A 219 -2.07 -5.29 34.93
C GLY A 219 -2.03 -6.81 34.80
N PHE A 220 -3.04 -7.50 35.31
CA PHE A 220 -3.10 -8.97 35.40
C PHE A 220 -2.79 -9.65 34.05
N TYR A 221 -3.49 -9.31 32.99
CA TYR A 221 -3.22 -9.86 31.63
C TYR A 221 -1.93 -9.32 31.02
N SER A 222 -1.67 -8.02 31.15
CA SER A 222 -0.49 -7.40 30.56
C SER A 222 0.82 -7.88 31.15
N LYS A 223 0.83 -8.34 32.40
CA LYS A 223 2.00 -8.92 33.07
C LYS A 223 2.28 -10.34 32.58
N GLN A 224 1.25 -11.09 32.20
CA GLN A 224 1.42 -12.42 31.58
C GLN A 224 1.99 -12.32 30.17
N ASP A 225 1.55 -11.29 29.41
CA ASP A 225 1.98 -11.08 28.04
C ASP A 225 3.40 -10.48 27.94
N PHE A 226 3.80 -9.66 28.93
CA PHE A 226 5.11 -9.00 29.00
C PHE A 226 5.63 -8.98 30.45
N ASP A 227 6.48 -9.93 30.78
CA ASP A 227 7.17 -10.02 32.09
C ASP A 227 8.45 -9.18 32.11
N THR A 228 8.96 -8.79 30.94
CA THR A 228 10.19 -8.01 30.78
C THR A 228 9.93 -6.50 30.88
N PRO A 229 10.94 -5.71 31.33
CA PRO A 229 10.83 -4.26 31.37
C PRO A 229 10.59 -3.66 29.98
N LEU A 230 9.74 -2.65 29.94
CA LEU A 230 9.50 -1.81 28.75
C LEU A 230 9.97 -0.39 29.01
N ARG A 231 10.29 0.31 27.93
CA ARG A 231 10.64 1.74 27.96
C ARG A 231 9.40 2.54 27.59
N ARG A 232 9.09 3.55 28.41
CA ARG A 232 8.00 4.49 28.22
C ARG A 232 8.54 5.87 27.92
N VAL A 233 8.28 6.39 26.72
CA VAL A 233 8.66 7.74 26.32
C VAL A 233 7.39 8.60 26.21
N ARG A 234 7.39 9.75 26.92
CA ARG A 234 6.32 10.76 26.81
C ARG A 234 6.82 11.94 26.02
N PHE A 235 6.00 12.39 25.10
CA PHE A 235 6.32 13.46 24.17
C PHE A 235 5.15 14.41 24.02
N LYS A 236 5.42 15.71 23.98
CA LYS A 236 4.46 16.74 23.60
C LYS A 236 4.77 17.16 22.17
N ASP A 237 3.88 16.85 21.26
CA ASP A 237 4.02 17.22 19.86
C ASP A 237 3.95 18.76 19.72
N PRO A 238 5.01 19.42 19.24
CA PRO A 238 5.04 20.88 19.13
C PRO A 238 4.00 21.43 18.16
N THR A 239 3.63 20.65 17.12
CA THR A 239 2.71 21.08 16.08
C THR A 239 1.25 21.01 16.54
N SER A 240 0.85 19.87 17.14
CA SER A 240 -0.54 19.65 17.56
C SER A 240 -0.81 19.92 19.03
N GLY A 241 0.24 20.16 19.85
CA GLY A 241 0.17 20.31 21.31
C GLY A 241 -0.23 19.02 22.05
N LYS A 242 -0.50 17.94 21.35
CA LYS A 242 -0.95 16.67 21.94
C LYS A 242 0.15 15.99 22.73
N ARG A 243 -0.23 15.42 23.87
CA ARG A 243 0.65 14.55 24.68
C ARG A 243 0.52 13.12 24.20
N LEU A 244 1.64 12.53 23.78
CA LEU A 244 1.72 11.15 23.31
C LEU A 244 2.56 10.33 24.28
N VAL A 245 2.20 9.06 24.44
CA VAL A 245 2.93 8.12 25.29
C VAL A 245 3.26 6.90 24.45
N PHE A 246 4.55 6.63 24.30
CA PHE A 246 5.07 5.50 23.52
C PHE A 246 5.63 4.42 24.43
N LEU A 247 5.47 3.18 24.00
CA LEU A 247 6.08 1.99 24.57
C LEU A 247 6.99 1.35 23.55
N THR A 248 8.14 0.90 24.01
CA THR A 248 9.11 0.17 23.19
C THR A 248 9.92 -0.81 24.05
N ASN A 249 10.42 -1.86 23.43
CA ASN A 249 11.42 -2.75 24.00
C ASN A 249 12.86 -2.35 23.60
N ASN A 250 13.04 -1.22 22.91
CA ASN A 250 14.36 -0.70 22.53
C ASN A 250 14.85 0.28 23.58
N PHE A 251 15.98 -0.04 24.20
CA PHE A 251 16.66 0.79 25.22
C PHE A 251 17.90 1.49 24.69
N THR A 252 18.33 1.20 23.46
CA THR A 252 19.60 1.71 22.90
C THR A 252 19.41 3.02 22.12
N LEU A 253 18.30 3.17 21.41
CA LEU A 253 18.03 4.37 20.61
C LEU A 253 17.72 5.58 21.49
N PRO A 254 18.12 6.81 21.07
CA PRO A 254 17.70 8.04 21.74
C PRO A 254 16.17 8.15 21.87
N ALA A 255 15.68 8.72 22.98
CA ALA A 255 14.24 8.86 23.22
C ALA A 255 13.53 9.68 22.13
N PHE A 256 14.18 10.70 21.58
CA PHE A 256 13.67 11.50 20.48
C PHE A 256 13.50 10.64 19.20
N THR A 257 14.48 9.79 18.88
CA THR A 257 14.40 8.84 17.75
C THR A 257 13.18 7.91 17.86
N ILE A 258 12.81 7.47 19.08
CA ILE A 258 11.58 6.68 19.30
C ILE A 258 10.34 7.47 18.89
N THR A 259 10.30 8.78 19.17
CA THR A 259 9.15 9.62 18.76
C THR A 259 9.08 9.79 17.24
N GLU A 260 10.22 9.98 16.59
CA GLU A 260 10.33 10.10 15.14
C GLU A 260 9.92 8.80 14.42
N LEU A 261 10.34 7.65 14.91
CA LEU A 261 9.93 6.34 14.40
C LEU A 261 8.41 6.17 14.46
N TYR A 262 7.79 6.56 15.58
CA TYR A 262 6.33 6.50 15.67
C TYR A 262 5.66 7.49 14.70
N ARG A 263 6.24 8.65 14.48
CA ARG A 263 5.74 9.62 13.49
C ARG A 263 5.75 9.03 12.08
N CYS A 264 6.78 8.26 11.72
CA CYS A 264 6.84 7.58 10.43
C CYS A 264 5.72 6.56 10.21
N ARG A 265 5.04 6.07 11.27
CA ARG A 265 3.89 5.16 11.17
C ARG A 265 2.78 5.72 10.28
N TRP A 266 2.62 7.04 10.23
CA TRP A 266 1.57 7.64 9.42
C TRP A 266 1.70 7.34 7.91
N GLN A 267 2.88 6.92 7.45
CA GLN A 267 3.10 6.47 6.07
C GLN A 267 2.20 5.29 5.69
N VAL A 268 1.89 4.40 6.65
CA VAL A 268 0.98 3.28 6.39
C VAL A 268 -0.48 3.77 6.24
N GLU A 269 -0.86 4.85 6.92
CA GLU A 269 -2.17 5.47 6.74
C GLU A 269 -2.28 6.11 5.34
N LEU A 270 -1.21 6.74 4.85
CA LEU A 270 -1.13 7.24 3.48
C LEU A 270 -1.21 6.10 2.46
N PHE A 271 -0.53 4.99 2.70
CA PHE A 271 -0.64 3.80 1.87
C PHE A 271 -2.09 3.30 1.82
N PHE A 272 -2.78 3.17 2.97
CA PHE A 272 -4.19 2.77 2.98
C PHE A 272 -5.11 3.80 2.31
N LYS A 273 -4.87 5.08 2.53
CA LYS A 273 -5.59 6.13 1.81
C LYS A 273 -5.42 5.96 0.30
N TRP A 274 -4.18 5.70 -0.13
CA TRP A 274 -3.85 5.49 -1.52
C TRP A 274 -4.58 4.26 -2.10
N ILE A 275 -4.50 3.10 -1.44
CA ILE A 275 -5.19 1.87 -1.83
C ILE A 275 -6.71 2.08 -1.89
N LYS A 276 -7.31 2.74 -0.90
CA LYS A 276 -8.76 2.95 -0.82
C LYS A 276 -9.30 3.99 -1.81
N GLN A 277 -8.59 5.09 -1.98
CA GLN A 277 -9.07 6.23 -2.77
C GLN A 277 -8.64 6.17 -4.23
N HIS A 278 -7.39 5.82 -4.49
CA HIS A 278 -6.84 5.85 -5.85
C HIS A 278 -6.99 4.51 -6.57
N LEU A 279 -6.97 3.38 -5.87
CA LEU A 279 -7.30 2.09 -6.45
C LEU A 279 -8.77 1.70 -6.25
N ARG A 280 -9.57 2.61 -5.65
CA ARG A 280 -11.03 2.46 -5.46
C ARG A 280 -11.47 1.08 -4.96
N ILE A 281 -10.74 0.48 -4.03
CA ILE A 281 -11.11 -0.81 -3.42
C ILE A 281 -12.41 -0.69 -2.57
N LYS A 282 -13.07 0.45 -2.59
CA LYS A 282 -14.39 0.62 -1.96
C LYS A 282 -15.54 0.04 -2.79
N VAL A 283 -15.34 -0.15 -4.11
CA VAL A 283 -16.31 -0.74 -5.02
C VAL A 283 -15.70 -2.00 -5.60
N PHE A 284 -16.24 -3.16 -5.19
CA PHE A 284 -15.79 -4.43 -5.71
C PHE A 284 -16.53 -4.80 -6.99
N PHE A 285 -15.80 -5.38 -7.94
CA PHE A 285 -16.34 -5.79 -9.25
C PHE A 285 -16.99 -7.18 -9.22
N GLY A 286 -16.96 -7.87 -8.08
CA GLY A 286 -17.62 -9.13 -7.81
C GLY A 286 -17.90 -9.26 -6.32
N THR A 287 -18.81 -10.15 -5.95
CA THR A 287 -19.30 -10.31 -4.57
C THR A 287 -18.71 -11.51 -3.84
N SER A 288 -18.08 -12.44 -4.55
CA SER A 288 -17.43 -13.58 -3.93
C SER A 288 -16.12 -13.20 -3.25
N GLU A 289 -15.73 -14.00 -2.26
CA GLU A 289 -14.44 -13.87 -1.58
C GLU A 289 -13.27 -13.90 -2.57
N ASN A 290 -13.35 -14.80 -3.57
CA ASN A 290 -12.33 -14.93 -4.60
C ASN A 290 -12.19 -13.67 -5.46
N ALA A 291 -13.29 -13.12 -5.93
CA ALA A 291 -13.29 -11.90 -6.75
C ALA A 291 -12.74 -10.70 -5.98
N VAL A 292 -13.13 -10.56 -4.73
CA VAL A 292 -12.67 -9.48 -3.85
C VAL A 292 -11.16 -9.59 -3.57
N LYS A 293 -10.68 -10.78 -3.19
CA LYS A 293 -9.23 -11.01 -2.99
C LYS A 293 -8.44 -10.79 -4.27
N THR A 294 -8.94 -11.25 -5.41
CA THR A 294 -8.34 -11.01 -6.73
C THR A 294 -8.17 -9.51 -6.98
N GLN A 295 -9.22 -8.71 -6.79
CA GLN A 295 -9.15 -7.26 -6.99
C GLN A 295 -8.15 -6.59 -6.06
N ILE A 296 -8.15 -6.92 -4.77
CA ILE A 296 -7.20 -6.37 -3.80
C ILE A 296 -5.76 -6.67 -4.21
N TRP A 297 -5.45 -7.92 -4.55
CA TRP A 297 -4.08 -8.29 -4.89
C TRP A 297 -3.60 -7.70 -6.22
N ILE A 298 -4.49 -7.57 -7.21
CA ILE A 298 -4.17 -6.83 -8.44
C ILE A 298 -3.93 -5.35 -8.13
N ALA A 299 -4.75 -4.72 -7.27
CA ALA A 299 -4.57 -3.35 -6.87
C ALA A 299 -3.22 -3.12 -6.16
N VAL A 300 -2.84 -4.00 -5.23
CA VAL A 300 -1.52 -3.98 -4.58
C VAL A 300 -0.40 -4.13 -5.61
N SER A 301 -0.54 -5.06 -6.55
CA SER A 301 0.48 -5.27 -7.60
C SER A 301 0.64 -4.05 -8.51
N VAL A 302 -0.45 -3.34 -8.82
CA VAL A 302 -0.43 -2.08 -9.59
C VAL A 302 0.29 -0.97 -8.83
N TYR A 303 0.00 -0.81 -7.53
CA TYR A 303 0.73 0.12 -6.67
C TYR A 303 2.23 -0.11 -6.75
N VAL A 304 2.63 -1.35 -6.49
CA VAL A 304 4.05 -1.73 -6.47
C VAL A 304 4.68 -1.58 -7.87
N LEU A 305 3.94 -1.88 -8.95
CA LEU A 305 4.41 -1.67 -10.32
C LEU A 305 4.71 -0.19 -10.60
N VAL A 306 3.80 0.72 -10.21
CA VAL A 306 4.03 2.17 -10.38
C VAL A 306 5.24 2.63 -9.56
N ALA A 307 5.42 2.12 -8.34
CA ALA A 307 6.61 2.39 -7.54
C ALA A 307 7.90 1.87 -8.23
N ILE A 308 7.88 0.67 -8.80
CA ILE A 308 9.02 0.14 -9.58
C ILE A 308 9.34 1.04 -10.78
N VAL A 309 8.33 1.45 -11.53
CA VAL A 309 8.49 2.35 -12.69
C VAL A 309 9.10 3.67 -12.26
N LYS A 310 8.56 4.30 -11.21
CA LYS A 310 9.10 5.54 -10.61
C LYS A 310 10.59 5.41 -10.36
N LYS A 311 11.00 4.35 -9.65
CA LYS A 311 12.40 4.18 -9.27
C LYS A 311 13.31 3.85 -10.44
N ARG A 312 12.87 2.99 -11.37
CA ARG A 312 13.67 2.61 -12.55
C ARG A 312 13.90 3.77 -13.53
N LEU A 313 12.92 4.64 -13.67
CA LEU A 313 13.00 5.82 -14.55
C LEU A 313 13.49 7.07 -13.82
N ASN A 314 13.83 6.94 -12.52
CA ASN A 314 14.29 8.03 -11.67
C ASN A 314 13.36 9.27 -11.73
N LEU A 315 12.04 9.03 -11.63
CA LEU A 315 11.03 10.08 -11.74
C LEU A 315 10.92 10.87 -10.44
N SER A 316 10.86 12.18 -10.52
CA SER A 316 10.68 13.08 -9.37
C SER A 316 9.22 13.14 -8.90
N ALA A 317 8.25 12.94 -9.81
CA ALA A 317 6.82 12.95 -9.50
C ALA A 317 6.47 12.02 -8.34
N SER A 318 5.57 12.44 -7.46
CA SER A 318 5.02 11.56 -6.43
C SER A 318 4.17 10.44 -7.06
N LEU A 319 3.98 9.33 -6.35
CA LEU A 319 3.10 8.26 -6.83
C LEU A 319 1.67 8.74 -7.09
N TYR A 320 1.22 9.75 -6.33
CA TYR A 320 -0.09 10.36 -6.52
C TYR A 320 -0.17 11.09 -7.87
N GLU A 321 0.76 12.00 -8.14
CA GLU A 321 0.82 12.75 -9.39
C GLU A 321 0.94 11.82 -10.59
N MET A 322 1.81 10.79 -10.51
CA MET A 322 1.92 9.79 -11.56
C MET A 322 0.58 9.15 -11.89
N LEU A 323 -0.21 8.75 -10.87
CA LEU A 323 -1.51 8.14 -11.12
C LEU A 323 -2.52 9.09 -11.75
N GLN A 324 -2.54 10.36 -11.31
CA GLN A 324 -3.44 11.36 -11.90
C GLN A 324 -3.13 11.51 -13.40
N ILE A 325 -1.86 11.65 -13.74
CA ILE A 325 -1.41 11.76 -15.13
C ILE A 325 -1.72 10.49 -15.91
N LEU A 326 -1.35 9.34 -15.37
CA LEU A 326 -1.57 8.04 -16.00
C LEU A 326 -3.05 7.76 -16.24
N SER A 327 -3.95 8.22 -15.36
CA SER A 327 -5.39 8.00 -15.52
C SER A 327 -5.97 8.60 -16.80
N LEU A 328 -5.34 9.63 -17.33
CA LEU A 328 -5.76 10.35 -18.53
C LEU A 328 -5.01 9.91 -19.80
N THR A 329 -3.80 9.38 -19.65
CA THR A 329 -2.85 9.26 -20.77
C THR A 329 -2.54 7.83 -21.21
N MET A 330 -3.24 6.82 -20.66
CA MET A 330 -2.96 5.39 -20.93
C MET A 330 -2.89 5.00 -22.41
N PHE A 331 -3.64 5.68 -23.26
CA PHE A 331 -3.74 5.42 -24.69
C PHE A 331 -2.83 6.30 -25.56
N GLU A 332 -2.05 7.17 -24.94
CA GLU A 332 -1.11 8.04 -25.65
C GLU A 332 0.19 7.31 -25.99
N ARG A 333 0.91 7.84 -26.97
CA ARG A 333 2.21 7.29 -27.45
C ARG A 333 3.35 8.24 -27.12
N ILE A 334 3.35 8.79 -25.94
CA ILE A 334 4.38 9.68 -25.42
C ILE A 334 5.36 8.85 -24.56
N PRO A 335 6.68 9.08 -24.63
CA PRO A 335 7.63 8.48 -23.72
C PRO A 335 7.27 8.78 -22.27
N LEU A 336 7.28 7.77 -21.43
CA LEU A 336 6.77 7.88 -20.04
C LEU A 336 7.60 8.83 -19.18
N ASP A 337 8.91 8.86 -19.39
CA ASP A 337 9.84 9.79 -18.74
C ASP A 337 9.56 11.24 -19.14
N GLN A 338 9.31 11.50 -20.42
CA GLN A 338 8.94 12.82 -20.92
C GLN A 338 7.58 13.26 -20.36
N LEU A 339 6.58 12.38 -20.41
CA LEU A 339 5.23 12.66 -19.91
C LEU A 339 5.23 13.05 -18.40
N LEU A 340 6.02 12.36 -17.59
CA LEU A 340 5.99 12.53 -16.13
C LEU A 340 6.98 13.61 -15.63
N ASN A 341 8.01 13.99 -16.40
CA ASN A 341 8.94 15.04 -16.03
C ASN A 341 8.53 16.43 -16.55
N ASN A 342 7.95 16.54 -17.76
CA ASN A 342 7.58 17.84 -18.33
C ASN A 342 6.46 18.54 -17.55
N ILE A 343 5.49 17.81 -17.00
CA ILE A 343 4.39 18.39 -16.22
C ILE A 343 4.90 19.04 -14.94
N ILE A 344 6.02 18.56 -14.39
CA ILE A 344 6.64 19.16 -13.20
C ILE A 344 7.35 20.46 -13.57
N ALA A 345 8.00 20.53 -14.73
CA ALA A 345 8.65 21.75 -15.21
C ALA A 345 7.61 22.86 -15.45
N ASP A 346 6.46 22.52 -16.06
CA ASP A 346 5.37 23.48 -16.30
C ASP A 346 4.71 23.96 -15.00
N ASN A 347 4.56 23.07 -13.99
CA ASN A 347 4.04 23.46 -12.67
C ASN A 347 5.02 24.38 -11.90
N ILE A 348 6.33 24.21 -12.06
CA ILE A 348 7.32 25.11 -11.43
C ILE A 348 7.30 26.49 -12.11
N GLN A 349 7.05 26.56 -13.41
CA GLN A 349 6.90 27.83 -14.12
C GLN A 349 5.55 28.52 -13.86
N ALA A 350 4.48 27.77 -13.60
CA ALA A 350 3.16 28.31 -13.27
C ALA A 350 3.07 28.93 -11.86
N PHE A 351 4.01 28.65 -10.96
CA PHE A 351 4.19 29.35 -9.68
C PHE A 351 5.06 30.62 -9.84
N SER A 352 4.87 31.37 -10.92
CA SER A 352 5.36 32.76 -11.03
C SER A 352 4.56 33.67 -10.10
N PRO A 353 5.17 34.65 -9.40
CA PRO A 353 4.58 35.40 -8.28
C PRO A 353 3.40 36.34 -8.62
N ASN A 354 2.86 36.27 -9.84
CA ASN A 354 1.74 37.15 -10.25
C ASN A 354 0.34 36.64 -9.85
N GLN A 355 0.21 35.46 -9.21
CA GLN A 355 -1.11 35.00 -8.74
C GLN A 355 -1.47 35.38 -7.30
N LEU A 356 -0.61 36.11 -6.60
CA LEU A 356 -0.88 36.58 -5.24
C LEU A 356 -1.79 37.82 -5.14
N ASN A 357 -2.22 38.40 -6.28
CA ASN A 357 -3.01 39.65 -6.30
C ASN A 357 -4.50 39.46 -6.64
N LEU A 358 -5.05 38.24 -6.58
CA LEU A 358 -6.46 38.02 -6.90
C LEU A 358 -7.39 37.84 -5.69
N PHE A 359 -6.86 37.96 -4.48
CA PHE A 359 -7.65 37.96 -3.24
C PHE A 359 -7.14 39.05 -2.27
N ASN A 360 -7.33 40.32 -2.65
CA ASN A 360 -7.44 41.46 -1.74
C ASN A 360 -8.84 42.04 -1.90
#